data_c4001822a493a666c7665f8014192c09
#
_entry.id   c4001822a493a666c7665f8014192c09
#
_cell.length_a   1.000
_cell.length_b   1.000
_cell.length_c   1.000
_cell.angle_alpha   90.00
_cell.angle_beta   90.00
_cell.angle_gamma   90.00
#
_symmetry.space_group_name_H-M   'P 1'
#
loop_
_entity.id
_entity.type
_entity.pdbx_description
1 polymer ?
#
loop_
_entity_poly.entity_id
_entity_poly.type
_entity_poly.pdbx_seq_one_letter_code
_entity_poly.pdbx_strand_id
1 'polypeptide(L)'
;LNADEWNAVKNQTEYIRTLTDIREGVGIPLTIIVGSKKETVHHPEVLLAKIDDAFKTGAQSISLESLDSESEVLIEGFIDGKEFSVIVIRNEDFSPVALPPTEIRKGKELFDYRSKYLPGLSRKITPINLPYENIQEIRKECERLFSALNFNVYARIDGFITAEGKVFLNDPNTTSGMMPSSFFFHQAAEIGLNPSQFLTYIIRTSLLERTHDMRDRKSI
;
A
#
# COMPACT_ATOMS: atom_id res chain seq x y z
N LEU A 1 24.68 -5.15 11.77
CA LEU A 1 23.85 -4.76 12.90
C LEU A 1 24.66 -4.88 14.18
N ASN A 2 24.79 -3.80 14.94
CA ASN A 2 25.39 -3.79 16.26
C ASN A 2 24.31 -3.66 17.35
N ALA A 3 24.73 -3.78 18.65
CA ALA A 3 23.80 -3.78 19.75
C ALA A 3 23.07 -2.42 19.95
N ASP A 4 23.75 -1.29 19.64
CA ASP A 4 23.15 0.04 19.77
C ASP A 4 22.09 0.26 18.70
N GLU A 5 22.38 -0.11 17.44
CA GLU A 5 21.42 -0.08 16.34
C GLU A 5 20.19 -0.96 16.66
N TRP A 6 20.38 -2.16 17.18
CA TRP A 6 19.29 -3.04 17.57
C TRP A 6 18.44 -2.47 18.72
N ASN A 7 19.08 -1.90 19.76
CA ASN A 7 18.36 -1.27 20.86
C ASN A 7 17.59 -0.01 20.40
N ALA A 8 18.13 0.77 19.49
CA ALA A 8 17.43 1.90 18.90
C ALA A 8 16.16 1.45 18.15
N VAL A 9 16.24 0.37 17.39
CA VAL A 9 15.09 -0.24 16.70
C VAL A 9 14.05 -0.75 17.71
N LYS A 10 14.48 -1.43 18.78
CA LYS A 10 13.57 -1.98 19.81
C LYS A 10 12.85 -0.93 20.63
N ASN A 11 13.50 0.20 20.92
CA ASN A 11 12.90 1.29 21.69
C ASN A 11 11.83 2.04 20.88
N GLN A 12 11.78 1.83 19.57
CA GLN A 12 10.71 2.30 18.68
C GLN A 12 9.76 1.12 18.41
N THR A 13 8.93 0.78 19.40
CA THR A 13 8.06 -0.43 19.42
C THR A 13 7.19 -0.61 18.18
N GLU A 14 6.91 0.46 17.46
CA GLU A 14 6.17 0.43 16.19
C GLU A 14 6.98 -0.21 15.06
N TYR A 15 8.30 -0.07 15.06
CA TYR A 15 9.19 -0.62 14.03
C TYR A 15 9.37 -2.13 14.12
N ILE A 16 9.27 -2.73 15.31
CA ILE A 16 9.38 -4.19 15.45
C ILE A 16 8.20 -4.90 14.77
N ARG A 17 7.03 -4.30 14.79
CA ARG A 17 5.86 -4.80 14.03
C ARG A 17 6.10 -4.73 12.53
N THR A 18 6.74 -3.67 12.08
CA THR A 18 7.11 -3.49 10.67
C THR A 18 8.20 -4.47 10.23
N LEU A 19 9.18 -4.78 11.11
CA LEU A 19 10.21 -5.80 10.84
C LEU A 19 9.64 -7.21 10.67
N THR A 20 8.52 -7.55 11.29
CA THR A 20 7.83 -8.83 11.05
C THR A 20 7.13 -8.88 9.69
N ASP A 21 6.83 -7.75 9.09
CA ASP A 21 6.27 -7.65 7.74
C ASP A 21 7.34 -7.51 6.64
N ILE A 22 8.62 -7.34 6.97
CA ILE A 22 9.74 -7.24 6.01
C ILE A 22 10.16 -8.62 5.46
N ARG A 23 9.24 -9.49 5.15
CA ARG A 23 9.57 -10.78 4.53
C ARG A 23 10.23 -10.62 3.16
N GLU A 24 9.87 -9.56 2.45
CA GLU A 24 10.39 -9.27 1.12
C GLU A 24 11.73 -8.53 1.20
N GLY A 25 11.88 -7.53 2.08
CA GLY A 25 13.10 -6.72 2.17
C GLY A 25 14.27 -7.42 2.86
N VAL A 26 14.03 -8.31 3.81
CA VAL A 26 15.07 -9.08 4.51
C VAL A 26 15.48 -10.33 3.72
N GLY A 27 14.64 -10.78 2.77
CA GLY A 27 14.94 -11.93 1.93
C GLY A 27 15.03 -13.24 2.71
N ILE A 28 13.92 -13.68 3.31
CA ILE A 28 13.85 -14.97 4.01
C ILE A 28 13.61 -16.11 2.99
N PRO A 29 14.38 -17.22 3.07
CA PRO A 29 15.36 -17.59 4.12
C PRO A 29 16.64 -16.77 4.07
N LEU A 30 17.19 -16.46 5.23
CA LEU A 30 18.46 -15.77 5.39
C LEU A 30 19.41 -16.51 6.34
N THR A 31 20.70 -16.19 6.24
CA THR A 31 21.71 -16.69 7.16
C THR A 31 22.08 -15.63 8.18
N ILE A 32 21.88 -15.90 9.46
CA ILE A 32 22.41 -15.12 10.57
C ILE A 32 23.81 -15.61 10.92
N ILE A 33 24.75 -14.67 11.08
CA ILE A 33 26.15 -14.94 11.40
C ILE A 33 26.50 -14.21 12.68
N VAL A 34 26.88 -14.98 13.70
CA VAL A 34 27.33 -14.46 15.01
C VAL A 34 28.73 -15.03 15.28
N GLY A 35 29.76 -14.21 15.15
CA GLY A 35 31.13 -14.67 15.18
C GLY A 35 31.41 -15.68 14.07
N SER A 36 31.77 -16.93 14.45
CA SER A 36 31.99 -18.02 13.51
C SER A 36 30.77 -18.91 13.25
N LYS A 37 29.68 -18.70 13.98
CA LYS A 37 28.46 -19.50 13.83
C LYS A 37 27.59 -18.93 12.72
N LYS A 38 27.16 -19.81 11.80
CA LYS A 38 26.21 -19.52 10.73
C LYS A 38 24.98 -20.38 10.91
N GLU A 39 23.82 -19.79 10.80
CA GLU A 39 22.54 -20.49 10.89
C GLU A 39 21.52 -19.91 9.92
N THR A 40 20.80 -20.79 9.20
CA THR A 40 19.72 -20.37 8.30
C THR A 40 18.42 -20.21 9.05
N VAL A 41 17.75 -19.10 8.81
CA VAL A 41 16.48 -18.71 9.43
C VAL A 41 15.41 -18.62 8.36
N HIS A 42 14.27 -19.26 8.62
CA HIS A 42 13.14 -19.35 7.67
C HIS A 42 11.92 -18.55 8.08
N HIS A 43 11.94 -17.93 9.29
CA HIS A 43 10.82 -17.15 9.80
C HIS A 43 11.29 -15.87 10.48
N PRO A 44 10.61 -14.73 10.26
CA PRO A 44 10.96 -13.44 10.87
C PRO A 44 11.02 -13.49 12.40
N GLU A 45 10.04 -14.14 13.05
CA GLU A 45 9.98 -14.27 14.50
C GLU A 45 11.20 -15.00 15.09
N VAL A 46 11.65 -16.05 14.39
CA VAL A 46 12.87 -16.78 14.76
C VAL A 46 14.10 -15.89 14.59
N LEU A 47 14.15 -15.08 13.54
CA LEU A 47 15.22 -14.11 13.33
C LEU A 47 15.31 -13.12 14.48
N LEU A 48 14.19 -12.49 14.86
CA LEU A 48 14.14 -11.51 15.95
C LEU A 48 14.60 -12.13 17.28
N ALA A 49 14.13 -13.33 17.59
CA ALA A 49 14.53 -14.05 18.80
C ALA A 49 16.04 -14.35 18.83
N LYS A 50 16.63 -14.76 17.69
CA LYS A 50 18.05 -15.04 17.57
C LYS A 50 18.92 -13.81 17.67
N ILE A 51 18.49 -12.67 17.10
CA ILE A 51 19.19 -11.40 17.24
C ILE A 51 19.20 -10.98 18.71
N ASP A 52 18.05 -11.04 19.38
CA ASP A 52 17.94 -10.72 20.81
C ASP A 52 18.84 -11.61 21.68
N ASP A 53 18.83 -12.92 21.44
CA ASP A 53 19.63 -13.89 22.17
C ASP A 53 21.13 -13.65 21.96
N ALA A 54 21.53 -13.39 20.73
CA ALA A 54 22.94 -13.11 20.40
C ALA A 54 23.46 -11.88 21.15
N PHE A 55 22.71 -10.77 21.17
CA PHE A 55 23.13 -9.59 21.93
C PHE A 55 23.06 -9.77 23.45
N LYS A 56 22.08 -10.51 23.97
CA LYS A 56 22.04 -10.89 25.40
C LYS A 56 23.23 -11.75 25.81
N THR A 57 23.75 -12.57 24.92
CA THR A 57 24.91 -13.44 25.17
C THR A 57 26.26 -12.76 24.87
N GLY A 58 26.27 -11.47 24.54
CA GLY A 58 27.47 -10.64 24.43
C GLY A 58 28.02 -10.50 23.02
N ALA A 59 27.26 -10.81 21.98
CA ALA A 59 27.68 -10.54 20.60
C ALA A 59 27.92 -9.04 20.40
N GLN A 60 29.05 -8.69 19.77
CA GLN A 60 29.38 -7.29 19.43
C GLN A 60 28.66 -6.85 18.15
N SER A 61 28.51 -7.75 17.20
CA SER A 61 27.83 -7.51 15.93
C SER A 61 27.25 -8.80 15.36
N ILE A 62 26.26 -8.64 14.50
CA ILE A 62 25.60 -9.71 13.77
C ILE A 62 25.59 -9.34 12.31
N SER A 63 25.95 -10.29 11.42
CA SER A 63 25.75 -10.14 9.98
C SER A 63 24.52 -10.95 9.54
N LEU A 64 23.74 -10.38 8.65
CA LEU A 64 22.60 -11.01 7.99
C LEU A 64 22.92 -11.11 6.50
N GLU A 65 22.88 -12.33 5.97
CA GLU A 65 23.15 -12.59 4.54
C GLU A 65 21.95 -13.28 3.90
N SER A 66 21.45 -12.70 2.82
CA SER A 66 20.42 -13.31 1.97
C SER A 66 20.72 -12.98 0.51
N LEU A 67 20.37 -13.90 -0.39
CA LEU A 67 20.47 -13.69 -1.84
C LEU A 67 19.41 -12.71 -2.36
N ASP A 68 18.28 -12.65 -1.67
CA ASP A 68 17.11 -11.86 -2.08
C ASP A 68 16.89 -10.61 -1.19
N SER A 69 17.93 -10.20 -0.41
CA SER A 69 17.81 -9.01 0.44
C SER A 69 17.89 -7.73 -0.39
N GLU A 70 17.02 -6.78 -0.06
CA GLU A 70 17.10 -5.42 -0.57
C GLU A 70 18.31 -4.68 0.05
N SER A 71 18.90 -3.78 -0.73
CA SER A 71 20.03 -2.95 -0.27
C SER A 71 19.58 -1.79 0.62
N GLU A 72 18.30 -1.42 0.52
CA GLU A 72 17.69 -0.31 1.23
C GLU A 72 16.35 -0.72 1.84
N VAL A 73 15.95 -0.07 2.92
CA VAL A 73 14.68 -0.29 3.60
C VAL A 73 13.95 1.05 3.73
N LEU A 74 12.70 1.09 3.29
CA LEU A 74 11.83 2.23 3.50
C LEU A 74 11.21 2.16 4.91
N ILE A 75 11.44 3.20 5.71
CA ILE A 75 10.86 3.34 7.05
C ILE A 75 9.94 4.55 7.03
N GLU A 76 8.66 4.32 7.27
CA GLU A 76 7.62 5.35 7.25
C GLU A 76 6.98 5.53 8.63
N GLY A 77 6.44 6.71 8.90
CA GLY A 77 5.64 6.96 10.09
C GLY A 77 4.35 6.14 10.07
N PHE A 78 4.01 5.51 11.18
CA PHE A 78 2.71 4.84 11.33
C PHE A 78 1.58 5.86 11.35
N ILE A 79 0.55 5.65 10.54
CA ILE A 79 -0.63 6.51 10.49
C ILE A 79 -1.80 5.76 11.16
N ASP A 80 -2.21 6.27 12.33
CA ASP A 80 -3.41 5.79 13.01
C ASP A 80 -4.63 6.41 12.34
N GLY A 81 -5.39 5.62 11.59
CA GLY A 81 -6.52 6.07 10.82
C GLY A 81 -7.28 4.96 10.12
N LYS A 82 -8.39 5.33 9.49
CA LYS A 82 -9.12 4.42 8.61
C LYS A 82 -8.42 4.30 7.27
N GLU A 83 -8.08 3.08 6.89
CA GLU A 83 -7.52 2.78 5.57
C GLU A 83 -8.62 2.85 4.51
N PHE A 84 -8.32 3.50 3.39
CA PHE A 84 -9.23 3.60 2.25
C PHE A 84 -8.54 3.32 0.92
N SER A 85 -9.32 2.99 -0.09
CA SER A 85 -8.92 2.91 -1.48
C SER A 85 -9.90 3.69 -2.35
N VAL A 86 -9.37 4.42 -3.34
CA VAL A 86 -10.16 5.24 -4.27
C VAL A 86 -9.73 4.96 -5.71
N ILE A 87 -10.70 4.69 -6.56
CA ILE A 87 -10.50 4.73 -8.01
C ILE A 87 -10.76 6.16 -8.48
N VAL A 88 -9.78 6.77 -9.14
CA VAL A 88 -9.92 8.04 -9.84
C VAL A 88 -9.94 7.76 -11.32
N ILE A 89 -10.91 8.34 -12.03
CA ILE A 89 -11.08 8.20 -13.48
C ILE A 89 -10.96 9.55 -14.15
N ARG A 90 -10.58 9.57 -15.41
CA ARG A 90 -10.76 10.75 -16.29
C ARG A 90 -12.19 10.83 -16.76
N ASN A 91 -12.77 12.02 -16.66
CA ASN A 91 -14.06 12.32 -17.25
C ASN A 91 -13.94 12.66 -18.76
N GLU A 92 -15.05 12.86 -19.45
CA GLU A 92 -15.09 13.20 -20.88
C GLU A 92 -14.43 14.56 -21.20
N ASP A 93 -14.39 15.47 -20.25
CA ASP A 93 -13.70 16.78 -20.32
C ASP A 93 -12.22 16.70 -19.86
N PHE A 94 -11.70 15.49 -19.69
CA PHE A 94 -10.35 15.20 -19.17
C PHE A 94 -10.10 15.64 -17.71
N SER A 95 -11.09 16.06 -16.95
CA SER A 95 -10.95 16.29 -15.53
C SER A 95 -10.89 14.97 -14.74
N PRO A 96 -10.13 14.91 -13.63
CA PRO A 96 -10.15 13.75 -12.74
C PRO A 96 -11.44 13.72 -11.91
N VAL A 97 -12.01 12.55 -11.72
CA VAL A 97 -13.17 12.30 -10.86
C VAL A 97 -12.87 11.10 -9.97
N ALA A 98 -12.79 11.35 -8.66
CA ALA A 98 -12.65 10.29 -7.67
C ALA A 98 -14.00 9.62 -7.41
N LEU A 99 -14.05 8.30 -7.50
CA LEU A 99 -15.22 7.49 -7.17
C LEU A 99 -15.45 7.46 -5.64
N PRO A 100 -16.62 7.00 -5.16
CA PRO A 100 -16.86 6.87 -3.73
C PRO A 100 -15.81 5.97 -3.06
N PRO A 101 -15.09 6.46 -2.02
CA PRO A 101 -14.03 5.70 -1.37
C PRO A 101 -14.52 4.40 -0.73
N THR A 102 -13.68 3.37 -0.74
CA THR A 102 -13.92 2.11 -0.03
C THR A 102 -13.07 2.05 1.24
N GLU A 103 -13.68 1.80 2.40
CA GLU A 103 -12.97 1.50 3.65
C GLU A 103 -12.43 0.06 3.61
N ILE A 104 -11.17 -0.11 4.03
CA ILE A 104 -10.52 -1.41 4.21
C ILE A 104 -10.44 -1.69 5.71
N ARG A 105 -11.29 -2.60 6.22
CA ARG A 105 -11.21 -3.03 7.62
C ARG A 105 -10.40 -4.31 7.73
N LYS A 106 -9.26 -4.22 8.40
CA LYS A 106 -8.48 -5.39 8.80
C LYS A 106 -9.16 -6.07 9.99
N GLY A 107 -9.23 -7.40 10.00
CA GLY A 107 -9.69 -8.15 11.17
C GLY A 107 -8.78 -7.88 12.38
N LYS A 108 -9.33 -7.93 13.60
CA LYS A 108 -8.64 -7.55 14.85
C LYS A 108 -7.35 -8.34 15.16
N GLU A 109 -7.04 -9.39 14.44
CA GLU A 109 -5.99 -10.33 14.83
C GLU A 109 -4.72 -10.32 13.98
N LEU A 110 -4.62 -9.54 12.92
CA LEU A 110 -3.50 -9.77 12.02
C LEU A 110 -2.96 -8.50 11.36
N PHE A 111 -1.90 -7.98 11.95
CA PHE A 111 -0.79 -7.38 11.23
C PHE A 111 0.01 -8.47 10.50
N ASP A 112 -0.66 -9.39 9.78
CA ASP A 112 0.00 -10.45 9.04
C ASP A 112 -0.19 -10.22 7.53
N TYR A 113 0.91 -10.34 6.79
CA TYR A 113 0.95 -10.37 5.33
C TYR A 113 -0.13 -11.31 4.74
N ARG A 114 -0.43 -12.42 5.41
CA ARG A 114 -1.49 -13.35 5.02
C ARG A 114 -2.87 -12.70 4.96
N SER A 115 -3.16 -11.70 5.79
CA SER A 115 -4.48 -11.05 5.81
C SER A 115 -4.73 -10.14 4.61
N LYS A 116 -3.68 -9.67 3.94
CA LYS A 116 -3.78 -8.85 2.71
C LYS A 116 -4.18 -9.66 1.48
N TYR A 117 -3.81 -10.94 1.43
CA TYR A 117 -3.94 -11.76 0.21
C TYR A 117 -4.91 -12.94 0.34
N LEU A 118 -5.33 -13.31 1.55
CA LEU A 118 -6.33 -14.38 1.73
C LEU A 118 -7.76 -13.83 1.63
N PRO A 119 -8.61 -14.43 0.79
CA PRO A 119 -10.03 -14.05 0.70
C PRO A 119 -10.74 -14.18 2.04
N GLY A 120 -11.45 -13.11 2.46
CA GLY A 120 -12.32 -13.13 3.65
C GLY A 120 -11.73 -12.55 4.94
N LEU A 121 -10.43 -12.18 4.98
CA LEU A 121 -9.81 -11.60 6.18
C LEU A 121 -9.90 -10.06 6.25
N SER A 122 -10.16 -9.38 5.15
CA SER A 122 -10.46 -7.95 5.13
C SER A 122 -11.89 -7.70 4.66
N ARG A 123 -12.62 -6.85 5.39
CA ARG A 123 -13.96 -6.40 4.99
C ARG A 123 -13.86 -5.07 4.26
N LYS A 124 -14.42 -5.01 3.05
CA LYS A 124 -14.53 -3.81 2.23
C LYS A 124 -15.91 -3.19 2.42
N ILE A 125 -15.97 -1.89 2.65
CA ILE A 125 -17.22 -1.13 2.81
C ILE A 125 -17.21 0.03 1.84
N THR A 126 -18.08 -0.02 0.84
CA THR A 126 -18.24 1.01 -0.19
C THR A 126 -19.68 1.55 -0.14
N PRO A 127 -19.90 2.86 -0.01
CA PRO A 127 -18.90 3.88 0.31
C PRO A 127 -18.40 3.78 1.76
N ILE A 128 -17.23 4.37 2.02
CA ILE A 128 -16.67 4.47 3.37
C ILE A 128 -17.64 5.18 4.31
N ASN A 129 -17.79 4.67 5.55
CA ASN A 129 -18.66 5.28 6.54
C ASN A 129 -17.94 6.41 7.28
N LEU A 130 -18.06 7.62 6.73
CA LEU A 130 -17.49 8.87 7.25
C LEU A 130 -18.48 10.04 7.03
N PRO A 131 -18.33 11.16 7.74
CA PRO A 131 -19.00 12.41 7.41
C PRO A 131 -18.76 12.83 5.96
N TYR A 132 -19.73 13.48 5.36
CA TYR A 132 -19.68 13.89 3.96
C TYR A 132 -18.43 14.73 3.63
N GLU A 133 -18.09 15.67 4.51
CA GLU A 133 -16.95 16.56 4.37
C GLU A 133 -15.63 15.76 4.25
N ASN A 134 -15.46 14.74 5.08
CA ASN A 134 -14.28 13.86 5.06
C ASN A 134 -14.20 13.04 3.77
N ILE A 135 -15.35 12.58 3.27
CA ILE A 135 -15.40 11.87 1.97
C ILE A 135 -14.99 12.81 0.83
N GLN A 136 -15.47 14.07 0.85
CA GLN A 136 -15.11 15.04 -0.17
C GLN A 136 -13.63 15.42 -0.09
N GLU A 137 -13.05 15.52 1.11
CA GLU A 137 -11.62 15.80 1.27
C GLU A 137 -10.76 14.66 0.74
N ILE A 138 -11.11 13.39 1.03
CA ILE A 138 -10.45 12.22 0.43
C ILE A 138 -10.48 12.30 -1.11
N ARG A 139 -11.67 12.56 -1.68
CA ARG A 139 -11.85 12.61 -3.14
C ARG A 139 -11.00 13.71 -3.76
N LYS A 140 -11.07 14.91 -3.21
CA LYS A 140 -10.31 16.09 -3.66
C LYS A 140 -8.79 15.85 -3.62
N GLU A 141 -8.26 15.27 -2.54
CA GLU A 141 -6.84 14.96 -2.44
C GLU A 141 -6.41 13.89 -3.45
N CYS A 142 -7.25 12.87 -3.68
CA CYS A 142 -6.99 11.86 -4.72
C CYS A 142 -7.01 12.47 -6.14
N GLU A 143 -7.96 13.35 -6.45
CA GLU A 143 -8.04 14.07 -7.73
C GLU A 143 -6.82 14.99 -7.94
N ARG A 144 -6.39 15.66 -6.87
CA ARG A 144 -5.18 16.50 -6.87
C ARG A 144 -3.93 15.67 -7.15
N LEU A 145 -3.77 14.52 -6.47
CA LEU A 145 -2.63 13.63 -6.70
C LEU A 145 -2.64 13.04 -8.11
N PHE A 146 -3.80 12.61 -8.60
CA PHE A 146 -3.99 12.10 -9.96
C PHE A 146 -3.47 13.09 -11.01
N SER A 147 -3.84 14.37 -10.85
CA SER A 147 -3.38 15.45 -11.74
C SER A 147 -1.89 15.73 -11.58
N ALA A 148 -1.39 15.80 -10.34
CA ALA A 148 0.01 16.12 -10.04
C ALA A 148 0.99 15.06 -10.59
N LEU A 149 0.59 13.78 -10.59
CA LEU A 149 1.35 12.66 -11.15
C LEU A 149 1.07 12.43 -12.64
N ASN A 150 0.25 13.28 -13.24
CA ASN A 150 -0.13 13.20 -14.66
C ASN A 150 -0.67 11.82 -15.07
N PHE A 151 -1.50 11.23 -14.21
CA PHE A 151 -2.16 9.97 -14.53
C PHE A 151 -3.18 10.15 -15.65
N ASN A 152 -3.25 9.15 -16.52
CA ASN A 152 -4.23 9.08 -17.60
C ASN A 152 -5.29 8.02 -17.31
N VAL A 153 -6.44 8.10 -17.93
CA VAL A 153 -7.53 7.11 -17.92
C VAL A 153 -8.07 6.82 -16.53
N TYR A 154 -7.32 6.13 -15.68
CA TYR A 154 -7.67 5.85 -14.29
C TYR A 154 -6.44 5.51 -13.45
N ALA A 155 -6.60 5.66 -12.12
CA ALA A 155 -5.65 5.16 -11.12
C ALA A 155 -6.39 4.63 -9.89
N ARG A 156 -5.75 3.77 -9.10
CA ARG A 156 -6.17 3.44 -7.74
C ARG A 156 -5.22 4.14 -6.78
N ILE A 157 -5.77 4.88 -5.86
CA ILE A 157 -5.02 5.59 -4.83
C ILE A 157 -5.47 5.07 -3.48
N ASP A 158 -4.53 4.51 -2.72
CA ASP A 158 -4.76 4.03 -1.37
C ASP A 158 -4.32 5.10 -0.36
N GLY A 159 -4.85 5.07 0.85
CA GLY A 159 -4.50 6.07 1.86
C GLY A 159 -5.17 5.84 3.20
N PHE A 160 -4.95 6.80 4.09
CA PHE A 160 -5.49 6.81 5.45
C PHE A 160 -6.14 8.15 5.75
N ILE A 161 -7.22 8.12 6.53
CA ILE A 161 -7.80 9.32 7.13
C ILE A 161 -7.82 9.19 8.65
N THR A 162 -7.21 10.15 9.34
CA THR A 162 -7.17 10.18 10.81
C THR A 162 -8.51 10.57 11.42
N ALA A 163 -8.64 10.43 12.73
CA ALA A 163 -9.84 10.85 13.46
C ALA A 163 -10.11 12.35 13.34
N GLU A 164 -9.06 13.15 13.16
CA GLU A 164 -9.13 14.62 12.96
C GLU A 164 -9.47 15.00 11.51
N GLY A 165 -9.66 14.03 10.61
CA GLY A 165 -9.98 14.25 9.21
C GLY A 165 -8.78 14.55 8.31
N LYS A 166 -7.54 14.35 8.78
CA LYS A 166 -6.35 14.54 7.95
C LYS A 166 -6.17 13.34 7.02
N VAL A 167 -6.04 13.63 5.73
CA VAL A 167 -5.82 12.63 4.67
C VAL A 167 -4.34 12.42 4.40
N PHE A 168 -3.92 11.17 4.35
CA PHE A 168 -2.59 10.75 3.92
C PHE A 168 -2.76 9.80 2.73
N LEU A 169 -2.14 10.15 1.60
CA LEU A 169 -2.17 9.31 0.41
C LEU A 169 -0.92 8.42 0.37
N ASN A 170 -1.14 7.17 -0.01
CA ASN A 170 -0.10 6.16 -0.12
C ASN A 170 -0.38 5.28 -1.34
N ASP A 171 0.66 4.66 -1.89
CA ASP A 171 0.61 3.63 -2.92
C ASP A 171 -0.33 3.94 -4.11
N PRO A 172 -0.02 4.99 -4.90
CA PRO A 172 -0.77 5.28 -6.11
C PRO A 172 -0.44 4.26 -7.20
N ASN A 173 -1.46 3.54 -7.67
CA ASN A 173 -1.34 2.47 -8.64
C ASN A 173 -1.93 2.89 -10.00
N THR A 174 -1.17 2.75 -11.08
CA THR A 174 -1.64 3.03 -12.45
C THR A 174 -2.55 1.94 -13.00
N THR A 175 -2.72 0.85 -12.26
CA THR A 175 -3.65 -0.23 -12.60
C THR A 175 -4.27 -0.79 -11.33
N SER A 176 -5.44 -1.39 -11.44
CA SER A 176 -6.16 -2.03 -10.33
C SER A 176 -6.57 -3.44 -10.71
N GLY A 177 -6.71 -4.30 -9.71
CA GLY A 177 -7.29 -5.63 -9.94
C GLY A 177 -8.72 -5.51 -10.48
N MET A 178 -9.05 -6.35 -11.47
CA MET A 178 -10.36 -6.36 -12.15
C MET A 178 -11.12 -7.66 -11.88
N MET A 179 -10.95 -8.25 -10.69
CA MET A 179 -11.81 -9.36 -10.26
C MET A 179 -13.19 -8.84 -9.83
N PRO A 180 -14.25 -9.66 -9.84
CA PRO A 180 -15.60 -9.25 -9.45
C PRO A 180 -15.66 -8.58 -8.06
N SER A 181 -14.81 -8.97 -7.12
CA SER A 181 -14.71 -8.42 -5.76
C SER A 181 -13.74 -7.25 -5.62
N SER A 182 -13.22 -6.68 -6.73
CA SER A 182 -12.26 -5.58 -6.68
C SER A 182 -12.93 -4.25 -6.36
N PHE A 183 -12.14 -3.31 -5.81
CA PHE A 183 -12.58 -1.92 -5.59
C PHE A 183 -13.07 -1.27 -6.88
N PHE A 184 -12.43 -1.61 -7.99
CA PHE A 184 -12.71 -1.10 -9.33
C PHE A 184 -14.19 -1.21 -9.70
N PHE A 185 -14.80 -2.39 -9.51
CA PHE A 185 -16.20 -2.60 -9.83
C PHE A 185 -17.15 -2.20 -8.70
N HIS A 186 -16.75 -2.32 -7.44
CA HIS A 186 -17.59 -1.89 -6.32
C HIS A 186 -17.83 -0.38 -6.36
N GLN A 187 -16.80 0.42 -6.59
CA GLN A 187 -16.92 1.88 -6.68
C GLN A 187 -17.66 2.32 -7.95
N ALA A 188 -17.47 1.62 -9.08
CA ALA A 188 -18.23 1.85 -10.29
C ALA A 188 -19.74 1.60 -10.10
N ALA A 189 -20.11 0.59 -9.33
CA ALA A 189 -21.50 0.30 -9.01
C ALA A 189 -22.17 1.43 -8.22
N GLU A 190 -21.45 2.12 -7.33
CA GLU A 190 -21.95 3.28 -6.57
C GLU A 190 -22.32 4.48 -7.46
N ILE A 191 -21.75 4.56 -8.66
CA ILE A 191 -22.11 5.57 -9.66
C ILE A 191 -23.02 5.02 -10.76
N GLY A 192 -23.63 3.83 -10.55
CA GLY A 192 -24.61 3.21 -11.43
C GLY A 192 -24.04 2.47 -12.63
N LEU A 193 -22.73 2.20 -12.67
CA LEU A 193 -22.10 1.47 -13.77
C LEU A 193 -21.89 0.00 -13.41
N ASN A 194 -22.44 -0.90 -14.22
CA ASN A 194 -22.10 -2.32 -14.12
C ASN A 194 -20.68 -2.60 -14.68
N PRO A 195 -20.08 -3.77 -14.41
CA PRO A 195 -18.73 -4.08 -14.85
C PRO A 195 -18.47 -3.89 -16.34
N SER A 196 -19.41 -4.29 -17.20
CA SER A 196 -19.28 -4.15 -18.66
C SER A 196 -19.31 -2.68 -19.09
N GLN A 197 -20.20 -1.89 -18.52
CA GLN A 197 -20.28 -0.44 -18.76
C GLN A 197 -19.02 0.27 -18.31
N PHE A 198 -18.50 -0.09 -17.14
CA PHE A 198 -17.29 0.54 -16.62
C PHE A 198 -16.05 0.18 -17.45
N LEU A 199 -15.89 -1.07 -17.87
CA LEU A 199 -14.81 -1.46 -18.79
C LEU A 199 -14.92 -0.72 -20.13
N THR A 200 -16.13 -0.59 -20.67
CA THR A 200 -16.39 0.17 -21.91
C THR A 200 -15.98 1.63 -21.73
N TYR A 201 -16.34 2.24 -20.58
CA TYR A 201 -15.93 3.60 -20.24
C TYR A 201 -14.41 3.77 -20.25
N ILE A 202 -13.68 2.90 -19.55
CA ILE A 202 -12.21 2.92 -19.47
C ILE A 202 -11.56 2.77 -20.85
N ILE A 203 -12.06 1.86 -21.70
CA ILE A 203 -11.55 1.66 -23.05
C ILE A 203 -11.78 2.91 -23.90
N ARG A 204 -12.99 3.48 -23.88
CA ARG A 204 -13.30 4.71 -24.61
C ARG A 204 -12.42 5.87 -24.18
N THR A 205 -12.27 6.10 -22.88
CA THR A 205 -11.40 7.14 -22.31
C THR A 205 -9.96 6.94 -22.77
N SER A 206 -9.45 5.70 -22.76
CA SER A 206 -8.09 5.39 -23.23
C SER A 206 -7.90 5.72 -24.71
N LEU A 207 -8.89 5.48 -25.55
CA LEU A 207 -8.84 5.83 -26.98
C LEU A 207 -8.87 7.35 -27.20
N LEU A 208 -9.69 8.07 -26.43
CA LEU A 208 -9.77 9.54 -26.48
C LEU A 208 -8.45 10.19 -26.06
N GLU A 209 -7.86 9.75 -24.95
CA GLU A 209 -6.54 10.22 -24.47
C GLU A 209 -5.46 10.06 -25.54
N ARG A 210 -5.35 8.88 -26.16
CA ARG A 210 -4.37 8.63 -27.23
C ARG A 210 -4.58 9.54 -28.44
N THR A 211 -5.84 9.87 -28.74
CA THR A 211 -6.15 10.75 -29.86
C THR A 211 -5.77 12.19 -29.54
N HIS A 212 -5.97 12.61 -28.30
CA HIS A 212 -5.57 13.93 -27.80
C HIS A 212 -4.05 14.09 -27.83
N ASP A 213 -3.32 13.16 -27.23
CA ASP A 213 -1.84 13.16 -27.22
C ASP A 213 -1.23 13.22 -28.62
N MET A 214 -1.84 12.52 -29.60
CA MET A 214 -1.37 12.54 -30.99
C MET A 214 -1.60 13.90 -31.68
N ARG A 215 -2.64 14.63 -31.29
CA ARG A 215 -2.89 15.98 -31.83
C ARG A 215 -1.90 16.99 -31.29
N ASP A 216 -1.63 16.93 -29.97
CA ASP A 216 -0.68 17.83 -29.31
C ASP A 216 0.74 17.67 -29.85
N ARG A 217 1.17 16.41 -30.12
CA ARG A 217 2.48 16.13 -30.73
C ARG A 217 2.62 16.59 -32.18
N LYS A 218 1.49 16.79 -32.90
CA LYS A 218 1.52 17.29 -34.28
C LYS A 218 1.46 18.82 -34.37
N SER A 219 1.20 19.49 -33.27
CA SER A 219 1.12 20.95 -33.14
C SER A 219 2.43 21.60 -32.65
N ILE A 220 3.47 20.79 -32.40
CA ILE A 220 4.85 21.19 -32.15
C ILE A 220 5.71 20.96 -33.38
#